data_5900b4dce47e2d3a8a12ec8ef27e6fa0
#
_entry.id   5900b4dce47e2d3a8a12ec8ef27e6fa0
#
_cell.length_a   1.000
_cell.length_b   1.000
_cell.length_c   1.000
_cell.angle_alpha   90.00
_cell.angle_beta   90.00
_cell.angle_gamma   90.00
#
_symmetry.space_group_name_H-M   'P 1'
#
loop_
_entity.id
_entity.type
_entity.pdbx_description
1 polymer ?
#
loop_
_entity_poly.entity_id
_entity_poly.type
_entity_poly.pdbx_seq_one_letter_code
_entity_poly.pdbx_strand_id
1 'polypeptide(L)'
;MSWGDIWKIILAALASVGGVAGLIILVVKFASNVIAERLSQKYQISLEKELESHKSKLDSKNYISKARFDREFAMYQELAEKHMTMVYDMGAAVMITRGAKYPGYEKTSDFVHLALKHLDEAEMMNKRYAPFISKEIFENYKELGKQAYSIISLLDLYDMFDNRVTPEIIYNNRSYTKAQTKQEIEDKQKTLSKLSDDILDKLREYLSGLEAVEEK
;
A
#
# COMPACT_ATOMS: atom_id res chain seq x y z
N MET A 1 51.36 10.54 -21.82
CA MET A 1 50.21 9.89 -21.10
C MET A 1 50.43 8.41 -21.20
N SER A 2 50.66 7.77 -20.06
CA SER A 2 50.93 6.32 -20.03
C SER A 2 49.58 5.57 -20.09
N TRP A 3 49.56 4.38 -20.70
CA TRP A 3 48.38 3.52 -20.71
C TRP A 3 47.79 3.28 -19.29
N GLY A 4 48.64 3.29 -18.26
CA GLY A 4 48.22 3.21 -16.87
C GLY A 4 47.43 4.43 -16.35
N ASP A 5 47.68 5.60 -16.90
CA ASP A 5 46.96 6.81 -16.51
C ASP A 5 45.56 6.84 -17.15
N ILE A 6 45.40 6.29 -18.35
CA ILE A 6 44.12 6.14 -19.05
C ILE A 6 43.23 5.15 -18.30
N TRP A 7 43.79 4.02 -17.86
CA TRP A 7 43.06 3.04 -17.04
C TRP A 7 42.61 3.58 -15.67
N LYS A 8 43.44 4.40 -15.02
CA LYS A 8 43.08 5.05 -13.77
C LYS A 8 41.91 6.03 -13.94
N ILE A 9 41.92 6.80 -15.06
CA ILE A 9 40.83 7.74 -15.37
C ILE A 9 39.53 6.99 -15.68
N ILE A 10 39.61 5.89 -16.47
CA ILE A 10 38.45 5.05 -16.78
C ILE A 10 37.89 4.40 -15.51
N LEU A 11 38.73 3.85 -14.62
CA LEU A 11 38.32 3.28 -13.33
C LEU A 11 37.73 4.35 -12.40
N ALA A 12 38.32 5.55 -12.34
CA ALA A 12 37.79 6.65 -11.57
C ALA A 12 36.43 7.15 -12.12
N ALA A 13 36.27 7.20 -13.44
CA ALA A 13 35.00 7.55 -14.07
C ALA A 13 33.92 6.46 -13.87
N LEU A 14 34.27 5.18 -13.98
CA LEU A 14 33.38 4.07 -13.69
C LEU A 14 33.01 4.01 -12.20
N ALA A 15 33.95 4.28 -11.30
CA ALA A 15 33.69 4.35 -9.86
C ALA A 15 32.81 5.56 -9.50
N SER A 16 32.99 6.70 -10.18
CA SER A 16 32.17 7.90 -9.93
C SER A 16 30.73 7.74 -10.45
N VAL A 17 30.54 7.18 -11.65
CA VAL A 17 29.21 6.98 -12.24
C VAL A 17 28.48 5.81 -11.56
N GLY A 18 29.19 4.70 -11.29
CA GLY A 18 28.63 3.55 -10.56
C GLY A 18 28.38 3.86 -9.08
N GLY A 19 29.28 4.61 -8.46
CA GLY A 19 29.16 5.06 -7.06
C GLY A 19 28.00 6.01 -6.85
N VAL A 20 27.78 6.97 -7.75
CA VAL A 20 26.65 7.91 -7.65
C VAL A 20 25.33 7.21 -7.92
N ALA A 21 25.24 6.37 -8.96
CA ALA A 21 24.04 5.57 -9.22
C ALA A 21 23.75 4.58 -8.09
N GLY A 22 24.78 3.91 -7.56
CA GLY A 22 24.66 3.01 -6.39
C GLY A 22 24.27 3.75 -5.12
N LEU A 23 24.80 4.94 -4.88
CA LEU A 23 24.41 5.81 -3.76
C LEU A 23 22.95 6.29 -3.89
N ILE A 24 22.52 6.70 -5.09
CA ILE A 24 21.13 7.12 -5.33
C ILE A 24 20.17 5.93 -5.08
N ILE A 25 20.49 4.73 -5.58
CA ILE A 25 19.70 3.53 -5.35
C ILE A 25 19.67 3.17 -3.86
N LEU A 26 20.81 3.25 -3.16
CA LEU A 26 20.89 3.03 -1.71
C LEU A 26 20.10 4.06 -0.92
N VAL A 27 20.19 5.34 -1.27
CA VAL A 27 19.45 6.42 -0.61
C VAL A 27 17.95 6.28 -0.87
N VAL A 28 17.54 5.99 -2.10
CA VAL A 28 16.11 5.75 -2.44
C VAL A 28 15.58 4.52 -1.73
N LYS A 29 16.34 3.41 -1.71
CA LYS A 29 15.96 2.19 -0.99
C LYS A 29 15.90 2.40 0.52
N PHE A 30 16.90 3.09 1.09
CA PHE A 30 16.93 3.40 2.51
C PHE A 30 15.83 4.40 2.90
N ALA A 31 15.60 5.44 2.08
CA ALA A 31 14.53 6.40 2.31
C ALA A 31 13.15 5.74 2.18
N SER A 32 12.93 4.88 1.18
CA SER A 32 11.67 4.15 1.01
C SER A 32 11.39 3.20 2.18
N ASN A 33 12.39 2.45 2.64
CA ASN A 33 12.25 1.57 3.79
C ASN A 33 12.05 2.36 5.09
N VAL A 34 12.81 3.42 5.31
CA VAL A 34 12.69 4.28 6.50
C VAL A 34 11.36 5.04 6.51
N ILE A 35 10.88 5.49 5.35
CA ILE A 35 9.58 6.16 5.25
C ILE A 35 8.44 5.15 5.47
N ALA A 36 8.50 3.97 4.85
CA ALA A 36 7.52 2.90 5.05
C ALA A 36 7.49 2.42 6.51
N GLU A 37 8.68 2.20 7.10
CA GLU A 37 8.81 1.77 8.49
C GLU A 37 8.39 2.87 9.48
N ARG A 38 8.76 4.14 9.23
CA ARG A 38 8.31 5.28 10.04
C ARG A 38 6.82 5.57 9.87
N LEU A 39 6.27 5.38 8.68
CA LEU A 39 4.84 5.52 8.46
C LEU A 39 4.08 4.43 9.21
N SER A 40 4.48 3.17 9.05
CA SER A 40 3.92 2.03 9.78
C SER A 40 4.04 2.21 11.29
N GLN A 41 5.24 2.55 11.79
CA GLN A 41 5.48 2.82 13.22
C GLN A 41 4.70 4.04 13.72
N LYS A 42 4.61 5.11 12.94
CA LYS A 42 3.86 6.31 13.32
C LYS A 42 2.35 6.04 13.38
N TYR A 43 1.84 5.24 12.47
CA TYR A 43 0.44 4.78 12.51
C TYR A 43 0.19 3.82 13.66
N GLN A 44 1.07 2.85 13.92
CA GLN A 44 0.98 1.96 15.07
C GLN A 44 1.06 2.73 16.40
N ILE A 45 2.02 3.63 16.54
CA ILE A 45 2.17 4.46 17.76
C ILE A 45 0.99 5.43 17.93
N SER A 46 0.46 5.99 16.86
CA SER A 46 -0.73 6.84 16.93
C SER A 46 -1.95 6.04 17.36
N LEU A 47 -2.15 4.86 16.76
CA LEU A 47 -3.22 3.93 17.12
C LEU A 47 -3.07 3.40 18.56
N GLU A 48 -1.85 3.04 18.98
CA GLU A 48 -1.56 2.62 20.36
C GLU A 48 -1.79 3.73 21.38
N LYS A 49 -1.38 4.97 21.08
CA LYS A 49 -1.63 6.11 21.96
C LYS A 49 -3.11 6.46 22.08
N GLU A 50 -3.83 6.42 20.98
CA GLU A 50 -5.28 6.60 21.01
C GLU A 50 -5.94 5.47 21.82
N LEU A 51 -5.51 4.21 21.61
CA LEU A 51 -5.98 3.06 22.39
C LEU A 51 -5.69 3.22 23.89
N GLU A 52 -4.49 3.61 24.25
CA GLU A 52 -4.09 3.75 25.66
C GLU A 52 -4.85 4.90 26.34
N SER A 53 -5.10 6.00 25.65
CA SER A 53 -5.97 7.08 26.08
C SER A 53 -7.41 6.59 26.25
N HIS A 54 -7.93 5.81 25.29
CA HIS A 54 -9.26 5.22 25.34
C HIS A 54 -9.38 4.18 26.46
N LYS A 55 -8.38 3.29 26.63
CA LYS A 55 -8.36 2.33 27.75
C LYS A 55 -8.38 3.02 29.11
N SER A 56 -7.56 4.08 29.29
CA SER A 56 -7.51 4.81 30.55
C SER A 56 -8.85 5.45 30.95
N LYS A 57 -9.62 5.92 29.98
CA LYS A 57 -10.96 6.47 30.22
C LYS A 57 -12.03 5.41 30.45
N LEU A 58 -11.90 4.22 29.80
CA LEU A 58 -12.83 3.11 29.93
C LEU A 58 -12.64 2.28 31.22
N ASP A 59 -11.43 2.23 31.76
CA ASP A 59 -11.17 1.51 33.04
C ASP A 59 -11.97 2.08 34.22
N SER A 60 -12.52 3.27 34.06
CA SER A 60 -13.37 3.91 35.07
C SER A 60 -14.88 3.55 34.97
N LYS A 61 -15.33 2.94 33.85
CA LYS A 61 -16.78 2.70 33.63
C LYS A 61 -17.05 1.38 32.88
N ASN A 62 -17.42 0.34 33.59
CA ASN A 62 -18.09 -0.91 33.17
C ASN A 62 -17.29 -1.94 32.33
N TYR A 63 -17.03 -3.06 32.95
CA TYR A 63 -16.33 -4.26 32.44
C TYR A 63 -16.92 -4.86 31.14
N ILE A 64 -18.23 -4.73 30.91
CA ILE A 64 -18.92 -5.29 29.73
C ILE A 64 -18.65 -4.44 28.50
N SER A 65 -18.58 -3.12 28.64
CA SER A 65 -18.25 -2.17 27.57
C SER A 65 -16.83 -2.36 27.10
N LYS A 66 -15.91 -2.62 28.02
CA LYS A 66 -14.49 -2.85 27.74
C LYS A 66 -14.25 -4.10 26.89
N ALA A 67 -14.85 -5.24 27.25
CA ALA A 67 -14.67 -6.49 26.50
C ALA A 67 -15.24 -6.37 25.07
N ARG A 68 -16.32 -5.63 24.88
CA ARG A 68 -16.89 -5.34 23.57
C ARG A 68 -15.99 -4.41 22.76
N PHE A 69 -15.52 -3.34 23.38
CA PHE A 69 -14.61 -2.37 22.76
C PHE A 69 -13.30 -3.03 22.33
N ASP A 70 -12.65 -3.80 23.21
CA ASP A 70 -11.41 -4.52 22.91
C ASP A 70 -11.58 -5.46 21.70
N ARG A 71 -12.74 -6.11 21.60
CA ARG A 71 -13.05 -6.99 20.46
C ARG A 71 -13.29 -6.20 19.17
N GLU A 72 -14.08 -5.15 19.21
CA GLU A 72 -14.34 -4.28 18.05
C GLU A 72 -13.04 -3.62 17.58
N PHE A 73 -12.23 -3.13 18.49
CA PHE A 73 -10.95 -2.53 18.19
C PHE A 73 -10.00 -3.54 17.50
N ALA A 74 -9.87 -4.75 18.06
CA ALA A 74 -9.03 -5.79 17.46
C ALA A 74 -9.47 -6.13 16.03
N MET A 75 -10.79 -6.18 15.79
CA MET A 75 -11.32 -6.39 14.43
C MET A 75 -10.96 -5.26 13.48
N TYR A 76 -11.10 -4.01 13.90
CA TYR A 76 -10.75 -2.87 13.06
C TYR A 76 -9.24 -2.76 12.81
N GLN A 77 -8.43 -3.08 13.81
CA GLN A 77 -6.99 -3.14 13.67
C GLN A 77 -6.56 -4.19 12.64
N GLU A 78 -7.08 -5.42 12.78
CA GLU A 78 -6.77 -6.52 11.85
C GLU A 78 -7.23 -6.20 10.42
N LEU A 79 -8.42 -5.62 10.29
CA LEU A 79 -8.99 -5.21 9.00
C LEU A 79 -8.14 -4.10 8.35
N ALA A 80 -7.76 -3.09 9.12
CA ALA A 80 -6.90 -2.00 8.65
C ALA A 80 -5.52 -2.51 8.23
N GLU A 81 -4.89 -3.39 9.01
CA GLU A 81 -3.59 -3.98 8.70
C GLU A 81 -3.62 -4.73 7.37
N LYS A 82 -4.63 -5.57 7.14
CA LYS A 82 -4.76 -6.33 5.88
C LYS A 82 -4.94 -5.41 4.68
N HIS A 83 -5.78 -4.38 4.80
CA HIS A 83 -5.99 -3.43 3.72
C HIS A 83 -4.76 -2.55 3.46
N MET A 84 -4.04 -2.13 4.52
CA MET A 84 -2.80 -1.36 4.36
C MET A 84 -1.70 -2.18 3.68
N THR A 85 -1.56 -3.46 4.03
CA THR A 85 -0.63 -4.37 3.36
C THR A 85 -0.94 -4.48 1.86
N MET A 86 -2.21 -4.66 1.50
CA MET A 86 -2.66 -4.68 0.10
C MET A 86 -2.33 -3.36 -0.62
N VAL A 87 -2.65 -2.21 -0.02
CA VAL A 87 -2.36 -0.88 -0.61
C VAL A 87 -0.87 -0.67 -0.81
N TYR A 88 -0.04 -1.13 0.14
CA TYR A 88 1.42 -1.08 0.04
C TYR A 88 1.94 -1.89 -1.14
N ASP A 89 1.47 -3.13 -1.30
CA ASP A 89 1.89 -3.99 -2.40
C ASP A 89 1.47 -3.43 -3.76
N MET A 90 0.26 -2.84 -3.84
CA MET A 90 -0.16 -2.11 -5.03
C MET A 90 0.78 -0.95 -5.36
N GLY A 91 1.18 -0.18 -4.33
CA GLY A 91 2.15 0.89 -4.47
C GLY A 91 3.50 0.39 -4.99
N ALA A 92 3.99 -0.73 -4.45
CA ALA A 92 5.23 -1.35 -4.89
C ALA A 92 5.15 -1.85 -6.34
N ALA A 93 4.06 -2.50 -6.73
CA ALA A 93 3.81 -2.93 -8.11
C ALA A 93 3.80 -1.74 -9.09
N VAL A 94 3.16 -0.65 -8.73
CA VAL A 94 3.15 0.59 -9.54
C VAL A 94 4.54 1.20 -9.66
N MET A 95 5.35 1.16 -8.61
CA MET A 95 6.73 1.68 -8.67
C MET A 95 7.62 0.89 -9.63
N ILE A 96 7.37 -0.42 -9.82
CA ILE A 96 8.09 -1.22 -10.84
C ILE A 96 7.78 -0.71 -12.25
N THR A 97 6.54 -0.34 -12.56
CA THR A 97 6.20 0.25 -13.88
C THR A 97 6.93 1.57 -14.13
N ARG A 98 7.45 2.21 -13.07
CA ARG A 98 8.31 3.41 -13.13
C ARG A 98 9.79 3.09 -13.21
N GLY A 99 10.18 1.81 -13.21
CA GLY A 99 11.56 1.34 -13.27
C GLY A 99 12.22 1.14 -11.91
N ALA A 100 11.48 1.16 -10.82
CA ALA A 100 12.01 0.78 -9.51
C ALA A 100 12.43 -0.70 -9.53
N LYS A 101 13.56 -0.99 -8.89
CA LYS A 101 14.07 -2.36 -8.75
C LYS A 101 13.95 -2.80 -7.30
N TYR A 102 13.32 -3.94 -7.09
CA TYR A 102 13.20 -4.56 -5.77
C TYR A 102 13.97 -5.87 -5.77
N PRO A 103 14.87 -6.13 -4.80
CA PRO A 103 15.58 -7.39 -4.70
C PRO A 103 14.62 -8.56 -4.59
N GLY A 104 14.79 -9.56 -5.46
CA GLY A 104 13.93 -10.75 -5.50
C GLY A 104 12.62 -10.58 -6.30
N TYR A 105 12.38 -9.41 -6.88
CA TYR A 105 11.21 -9.13 -7.70
C TYR A 105 11.67 -8.40 -8.97
N GLU A 106 11.79 -9.15 -10.05
CA GLU A 106 12.34 -8.61 -11.30
C GLU A 106 11.25 -8.15 -12.27
N LYS A 107 10.02 -8.64 -12.10
CA LYS A 107 8.89 -8.40 -13.00
C LYS A 107 7.67 -7.86 -12.26
N THR A 108 6.85 -7.13 -12.96
CA THR A 108 5.55 -6.65 -12.46
C THR A 108 4.67 -7.81 -12.01
N SER A 109 4.69 -8.94 -12.75
CA SER A 109 3.94 -10.15 -12.44
C SER A 109 4.23 -10.74 -11.05
N ASP A 110 5.46 -10.58 -10.55
CA ASP A 110 5.82 -11.12 -9.24
C ASP A 110 5.05 -10.39 -8.12
N PHE A 111 4.92 -9.06 -8.26
CA PHE A 111 4.13 -8.26 -7.33
C PHE A 111 2.62 -8.37 -7.54
N VAL A 112 2.17 -8.60 -8.78
CA VAL A 112 0.75 -8.84 -9.07
C VAL A 112 0.24 -10.04 -8.29
N HIS A 113 0.97 -11.15 -8.27
CA HIS A 113 0.60 -12.33 -7.49
C HIS A 113 0.54 -12.08 -5.99
N LEU A 114 1.51 -11.33 -5.46
CA LEU A 114 1.54 -10.96 -4.04
C LEU A 114 0.37 -10.04 -3.69
N ALA A 115 0.14 -9.03 -4.51
CA ALA A 115 -0.94 -8.08 -4.35
C ALA A 115 -2.32 -8.75 -4.43
N LEU A 116 -2.53 -9.71 -5.35
CA LEU A 116 -3.74 -10.51 -5.43
C LEU A 116 -3.97 -11.31 -4.14
N LYS A 117 -2.93 -11.98 -3.64
CA LYS A 117 -3.03 -12.75 -2.39
C LYS A 117 -3.48 -11.87 -1.23
N HIS A 118 -2.86 -10.70 -1.05
CA HIS A 118 -3.22 -9.81 0.05
C HIS A 118 -4.58 -9.14 -0.16
N LEU A 119 -4.98 -8.91 -1.41
CA LEU A 119 -6.34 -8.46 -1.72
C LEU A 119 -7.38 -9.51 -1.35
N ASP A 120 -7.17 -10.77 -1.69
CA ASP A 120 -8.07 -11.87 -1.33
C ASP A 120 -8.16 -12.02 0.20
N GLU A 121 -7.03 -11.92 0.92
CA GLU A 121 -7.00 -11.94 2.38
C GLU A 121 -7.81 -10.77 2.97
N ALA A 122 -7.63 -9.55 2.45
CA ALA A 122 -8.34 -8.36 2.89
C ALA A 122 -9.86 -8.48 2.60
N GLU A 123 -10.26 -8.97 1.42
CA GLU A 123 -11.66 -9.21 1.10
C GLU A 123 -12.30 -10.28 1.98
N MET A 124 -11.59 -11.39 2.22
CA MET A 124 -12.08 -12.44 3.14
C MET A 124 -12.29 -11.89 4.54
N MET A 125 -11.36 -11.05 5.01
CA MET A 125 -11.45 -10.41 6.31
C MET A 125 -12.66 -9.46 6.38
N ASN A 126 -12.86 -8.63 5.37
CA ASN A 126 -14.00 -7.73 5.27
C ASN A 126 -15.34 -8.50 5.30
N LYS A 127 -15.43 -9.62 4.58
CA LYS A 127 -16.61 -10.50 4.59
C LYS A 127 -16.83 -11.16 5.95
N ARG A 128 -15.74 -11.59 6.62
CA ARG A 128 -15.79 -12.20 7.97
C ARG A 128 -16.34 -11.23 9.00
N TYR A 129 -15.94 -9.97 8.93
CA TYR A 129 -16.33 -8.96 9.90
C TYR A 129 -17.59 -8.16 9.50
N ALA A 130 -18.13 -8.40 8.32
CA ALA A 130 -19.33 -7.71 7.82
C ALA A 130 -20.50 -7.64 8.82
N PRO A 131 -20.80 -8.68 9.63
CA PRO A 131 -21.86 -8.61 10.64
C PRO A 131 -21.56 -7.71 11.84
N PHE A 132 -20.31 -7.34 12.05
CA PHE A 132 -19.82 -6.67 13.27
C PHE A 132 -19.33 -5.24 13.03
N ILE A 133 -19.11 -4.85 11.77
CA ILE A 133 -18.67 -3.53 11.38
C ILE A 133 -19.83 -2.70 10.81
N SER A 134 -19.69 -1.37 10.83
CA SER A 134 -20.72 -0.52 10.23
C SER A 134 -20.84 -0.79 8.73
N LYS A 135 -22.06 -0.64 8.18
CA LYS A 135 -22.32 -0.81 6.76
C LYS A 135 -21.43 0.14 5.91
N GLU A 136 -21.21 1.34 6.41
CA GLU A 136 -20.39 2.33 5.74
C GLU A 136 -18.95 1.87 5.62
N ILE A 137 -18.33 1.40 6.70
CA ILE A 137 -16.96 0.89 6.72
C ILE A 137 -16.86 -0.33 5.81
N PHE A 138 -17.83 -1.26 5.87
CA PHE A 138 -17.87 -2.42 4.99
C PHE A 138 -17.86 -2.03 3.49
N GLU A 139 -18.75 -1.11 3.08
CA GLU A 139 -18.82 -0.69 1.67
C GLU A 139 -17.58 0.10 1.24
N ASN A 140 -16.96 0.88 2.13
CA ASN A 140 -15.72 1.59 1.83
C ASN A 140 -14.57 0.60 1.56
N TYR A 141 -14.40 -0.43 2.37
CA TYR A 141 -13.41 -1.48 2.12
C TYR A 141 -13.70 -2.29 0.86
N LYS A 142 -14.97 -2.55 0.58
CA LYS A 142 -15.37 -3.21 -0.66
C LYS A 142 -15.04 -2.37 -1.89
N GLU A 143 -15.23 -1.05 -1.82
CA GLU A 143 -14.84 -0.14 -2.90
C GLU A 143 -13.32 -0.07 -3.06
N LEU A 144 -12.57 -0.05 -1.95
CA LEU A 144 -11.11 -0.13 -1.97
C LEU A 144 -10.64 -1.40 -2.71
N GLY A 145 -11.25 -2.55 -2.43
CA GLY A 145 -10.97 -3.82 -3.11
C GLY A 145 -11.22 -3.74 -4.62
N LYS A 146 -12.35 -3.15 -5.05
CA LYS A 146 -12.63 -2.96 -6.48
C LYS A 146 -11.59 -2.08 -7.18
N GLN A 147 -11.14 -1.01 -6.54
CA GLN A 147 -10.09 -0.16 -7.09
C GLN A 147 -8.76 -0.91 -7.20
N ALA A 148 -8.41 -1.72 -6.19
CA ALA A 148 -7.24 -2.58 -6.22
C ALA A 148 -7.31 -3.61 -7.37
N TYR A 149 -8.43 -4.30 -7.55
CA TYR A 149 -8.63 -5.21 -8.70
C TYR A 149 -8.44 -4.52 -10.05
N SER A 150 -8.94 -3.30 -10.16
CA SER A 150 -8.79 -2.51 -11.39
C SER A 150 -7.32 -2.19 -11.68
N ILE A 151 -6.52 -1.90 -10.65
CA ILE A 151 -5.07 -1.66 -10.79
C ILE A 151 -4.37 -2.95 -11.20
N ILE A 152 -4.69 -4.09 -10.57
CA ILE A 152 -4.12 -5.40 -10.90
C ILE A 152 -4.35 -5.75 -12.37
N SER A 153 -5.59 -5.56 -12.85
CA SER A 153 -5.93 -5.83 -14.26
C SER A 153 -5.13 -4.95 -15.23
N LEU A 154 -4.83 -3.71 -14.85
CA LEU A 154 -4.00 -2.81 -15.65
C LEU A 154 -2.50 -3.16 -15.55
N LEU A 155 -2.04 -3.68 -14.42
CA LEU A 155 -0.67 -4.17 -14.25
C LEU A 155 -0.43 -5.42 -15.11
N ASP A 156 -1.38 -6.34 -15.15
CA ASP A 156 -1.35 -7.49 -16.06
C ASP A 156 -1.30 -7.05 -17.52
N LEU A 157 -2.14 -6.06 -17.89
CA LEU A 157 -2.14 -5.48 -19.23
C LEU A 157 -0.80 -4.82 -19.54
N TYR A 158 -0.20 -4.11 -18.57
CA TYR A 158 1.11 -3.47 -18.72
C TYR A 158 2.22 -4.51 -18.97
N ASP A 159 2.20 -5.62 -18.23
CA ASP A 159 3.16 -6.73 -18.38
C ASP A 159 3.01 -7.43 -19.76
N MET A 160 1.80 -7.47 -20.33
CA MET A 160 1.58 -7.98 -21.68
C MET A 160 2.33 -7.15 -22.74
N PHE A 161 2.52 -5.84 -22.56
CA PHE A 161 3.31 -5.02 -23.47
C PHE A 161 4.81 -5.35 -23.42
N ASP A 162 5.34 -5.78 -22.28
CA ASP A 162 6.73 -6.20 -22.15
C ASP A 162 6.98 -7.56 -22.79
N ASN A 163 5.96 -8.42 -22.82
CA ASN A 163 6.03 -9.76 -23.40
C ASN A 163 5.62 -9.82 -24.88
N ARG A 164 4.98 -8.78 -25.43
CA ARG A 164 4.50 -8.71 -26.83
C ARG A 164 4.99 -7.43 -27.47
N VAL A 165 5.66 -7.55 -28.60
CA VAL A 165 6.08 -6.41 -29.43
C VAL A 165 4.86 -5.89 -30.22
N THR A 166 3.85 -5.38 -29.52
CA THR A 166 2.67 -4.78 -30.16
C THR A 166 2.50 -3.34 -29.66
N PRO A 167 2.21 -2.36 -30.56
CA PRO A 167 2.02 -0.97 -30.15
C PRO A 167 0.73 -0.76 -29.34
N GLU A 168 -0.26 -1.63 -29.55
CA GLU A 168 -1.59 -1.54 -28.94
C GLU A 168 -2.13 -2.91 -28.54
N ILE A 169 -2.88 -2.95 -27.45
CA ILE A 169 -3.62 -4.13 -26.98
C ILE A 169 -5.09 -3.73 -26.80
N ILE A 170 -6.00 -4.56 -27.30
CA ILE A 170 -7.44 -4.38 -27.09
C ILE A 170 -7.81 -5.12 -25.80
N TYR A 171 -8.31 -4.40 -24.82
CA TYR A 171 -8.79 -4.93 -23.56
C TYR A 171 -10.13 -4.28 -23.18
N ASN A 172 -11.14 -5.09 -22.86
CA ASN A 172 -12.51 -4.63 -22.55
C ASN A 172 -13.07 -3.65 -23.58
N ASN A 173 -12.92 -3.96 -24.88
CA ASN A 173 -13.38 -3.16 -26.03
C ASN A 173 -12.73 -1.76 -26.13
N ARG A 174 -11.58 -1.55 -25.50
CA ARG A 174 -10.76 -0.33 -25.61
C ARG A 174 -9.39 -0.69 -26.13
N SER A 175 -8.84 0.16 -26.98
CA SER A 175 -7.42 0.07 -27.38
C SER A 175 -6.57 0.80 -26.36
N TYR A 176 -5.51 0.16 -25.91
CA TYR A 176 -4.54 0.70 -24.96
C TYR A 176 -3.15 0.70 -25.60
N THR A 177 -2.41 1.77 -25.36
CA THR A 177 -0.97 1.83 -25.53
C THR A 177 -0.29 1.62 -24.18
N LYS A 178 0.98 1.23 -24.18
CA LYS A 178 1.76 1.09 -22.93
C LYS A 178 1.76 2.38 -22.10
N ALA A 179 1.89 3.54 -22.75
CA ALA A 179 1.90 4.84 -22.08
C ALA A 179 0.55 5.17 -21.43
N GLN A 180 -0.56 4.90 -22.13
CA GLN A 180 -1.90 5.11 -21.59
C GLN A 180 -2.17 4.18 -20.40
N THR A 181 -1.78 2.91 -20.50
CA THR A 181 -1.93 1.94 -19.40
C THR A 181 -1.15 2.40 -18.17
N LYS A 182 0.09 2.86 -18.34
CA LYS A 182 0.90 3.39 -17.26
C LYS A 182 0.24 4.59 -16.59
N GLN A 183 -0.25 5.55 -17.37
CA GLN A 183 -0.92 6.73 -16.85
C GLN A 183 -2.19 6.36 -16.05
N GLU A 184 -3.00 5.43 -16.57
CA GLU A 184 -4.22 5.00 -15.91
C GLU A 184 -3.92 4.25 -14.59
N ILE A 185 -2.86 3.43 -14.54
CA ILE A 185 -2.36 2.80 -13.31
C ILE A 185 -2.01 3.86 -12.26
N GLU A 186 -1.27 4.90 -12.64
CA GLU A 186 -0.84 5.96 -11.73
C GLU A 186 -2.03 6.76 -11.17
N ASP A 187 -3.01 7.06 -12.00
CA ASP A 187 -4.20 7.81 -11.57
C ASP A 187 -5.10 6.97 -10.65
N LYS A 188 -5.25 5.68 -10.94
CA LYS A 188 -5.97 4.76 -10.04
C LYS A 188 -5.24 4.54 -8.72
N GLN A 189 -3.90 4.50 -8.73
CA GLN A 189 -3.12 4.38 -7.49
C GLN A 189 -3.31 5.61 -6.59
N LYS A 190 -3.35 6.82 -7.14
CA LYS A 190 -3.66 8.03 -6.37
C LYS A 190 -5.07 7.95 -5.75
N THR A 191 -6.02 7.46 -6.53
CA THR A 191 -7.40 7.26 -6.06
C THR A 191 -7.47 6.23 -4.94
N LEU A 192 -6.76 5.10 -5.09
CA LEU A 192 -6.67 4.05 -4.09
C LEU A 192 -6.07 4.57 -2.77
N SER A 193 -4.96 5.32 -2.86
CA SER A 193 -4.31 5.90 -1.69
C SER A 193 -5.23 6.88 -0.96
N LYS A 194 -5.89 7.78 -1.70
CA LYS A 194 -6.85 8.71 -1.11
C LYS A 194 -8.01 7.99 -0.43
N LEU A 195 -8.58 6.97 -1.07
CA LEU A 195 -9.67 6.19 -0.49
C LEU A 195 -9.21 5.45 0.78
N SER A 196 -7.97 4.95 0.80
CA SER A 196 -7.38 4.34 1.99
C SER A 196 -7.27 5.33 3.14
N ASP A 197 -6.79 6.55 2.87
CA ASP A 197 -6.67 7.61 3.88
C ASP A 197 -8.05 8.02 4.41
N ASP A 198 -9.03 8.20 3.53
CA ASP A 198 -10.43 8.52 3.89
C ASP A 198 -11.06 7.43 4.79
N ILE A 199 -10.74 6.14 4.54
CA ILE A 199 -11.20 5.03 5.40
C ILE A 199 -10.55 5.10 6.77
N LEU A 200 -9.25 5.37 6.86
CA LEU A 200 -8.54 5.50 8.13
C LEU A 200 -9.08 6.66 8.97
N ASP A 201 -9.39 7.78 8.34
CA ASP A 201 -9.98 8.93 9.03
C ASP A 201 -11.38 8.62 9.55
N LYS A 202 -12.22 7.93 8.77
CA LYS A 202 -13.53 7.46 9.23
C LYS A 202 -13.45 6.46 10.38
N LEU A 203 -12.44 5.57 10.36
CA LEU A 203 -12.19 4.66 11.48
C LEU A 203 -11.84 5.43 12.76
N ARG A 204 -11.00 6.48 12.64
CA ARG A 204 -10.67 7.35 13.79
C ARG A 204 -11.90 8.07 14.33
N GLU A 205 -12.71 8.64 13.44
CA GLU A 205 -13.99 9.28 13.83
C GLU A 205 -14.92 8.29 14.53
N TYR A 206 -15.09 7.09 13.96
CA TYR A 206 -15.91 6.05 14.58
C TYR A 206 -15.42 5.68 15.98
N LEU A 207 -14.11 5.41 16.11
CA LEU A 207 -13.52 5.03 17.40
C LEU A 207 -13.60 6.18 18.42
N SER A 208 -13.41 7.43 18.00
CA SER A 208 -13.57 8.59 18.89
C SER A 208 -15.04 8.85 19.27
N GLY A 209 -15.98 8.55 18.37
CA GLY A 209 -17.41 8.68 18.63
C GLY A 209 -17.95 7.68 19.66
N LEU A 210 -17.27 6.54 19.83
CA LEU A 210 -17.60 5.58 20.89
C LEU A 210 -17.34 6.14 22.30
N GLU A 211 -16.44 7.15 22.45
CA GLU A 211 -16.22 7.86 23.72
C GLU A 211 -17.38 8.79 24.10
N ALA A 212 -17.95 9.49 23.12
CA ALA A 212 -18.92 10.55 23.38
C ALA A 212 -20.29 10.03 23.87
N VAL A 213 -20.58 8.75 23.69
CA VAL A 213 -21.85 8.13 24.09
C VAL A 213 -21.87 7.78 25.59
N GLU A 214 -20.72 7.70 26.25
CA GLU A 214 -20.62 7.38 27.68
C GLU A 214 -20.69 8.60 28.62
N GLU A 215 -20.66 9.81 28.09
CA GLU A 215 -20.73 11.06 28.91
C GLU A 215 -22.17 11.63 29.10
N LYS A 216 -23.19 10.93 28.66
CA LYS A 216 -24.61 11.28 28.92
C LYS A 216 -25.32 10.23 29.72
#